data_f235b11221ff5a3c54a05fefb715ebca
#
_entry.id   f235b11221ff5a3c54a05fefb715ebca
#
_cell.length_a   1.000
_cell.length_b   1.000
_cell.length_c   1.000
_cell.angle_alpha   90.00
_cell.angle_beta   90.00
_cell.angle_gamma   90.00
#
_symmetry.space_group_name_H-M   'P 1'
#
loop_
_entity.id
_entity.type
_entity.pdbx_description
1 polymer ?
#
loop_
_entity_poly.entity_id
_entity_poly.type
_entity_poly.pdbx_seq_one_letter_code
_entity_poly.pdbx_strand_id
1 'polypeptide(L)'
;MALLMNNPDNCLLPTMSIDLLVGAYGADKVVVYRAQPVVTATVQLMVQESLNPAVKNCVQPQTKTPVSCFTIQMCVGATGHNIPEKLRLNAELQLDRQKPHQSRRVLLLASQQASTVLDVDLTWRQSPTCHNTTAFLRDEADFRDKLSPIVLSFNVSLQPEKNGDALTFMLHGDTHVQEQTRIILDCGEDQVCVPKLQLSANTTGSPLLVGADNVLELHVVAANEGEGAHEAELVVHLPPGAHYMQALSNTKSFERLICTQKKENETKVVLCELGNPMKGDTQIEITMLVSVGNLEEAGEHVSFRLQIRSKNSQNPNSETVVLDVQVRAEAHLELRGNSFPASLLMAAEGDWENSSDNLGPKVEHTYEVGRSLGAPGWVGRVPAEGDWENSSDNLGPKVEHTYELHNNGPSTVSGLHLRLHLPGQSQTSDLLYIVDIQTQGGLQCSPQPSPNPRQLDWGLHSPTPSPVYPAHHKRNRRQAVLPGQKQPSSLQDPILLSCDSAPCTVVHCDLPEMARGQRAMVTAQAFLWLPSLRQRPLDQFVLRSHAWFNVSSLPYAVPALSLPSGEAQVQTQVLRVLEDREVPLWWMLVGVLGGLLLLTLLVLAMWKCGFFKRNRPPLEESDEEEE
;
A
#
# COMPACT_ATOMS: atom_id res chain seq x y z
N MET A 1 16.92 -87.27 14.00
CA MET A 1 18.35 -87.51 14.21
C MET A 1 19.13 -86.61 13.23
N ALA A 2 19.88 -85.67 13.68
CA ALA A 2 20.68 -84.79 12.84
C ALA A 2 22.10 -85.38 12.82
N LEU A 3 22.64 -85.56 11.65
CA LEU A 3 24.03 -86.01 11.40
C LEU A 3 24.82 -84.92 10.77
N LEU A 4 25.89 -84.50 11.34
CA LEU A 4 26.92 -83.66 10.75
C LEU A 4 27.88 -84.57 9.96
N MET A 5 27.94 -84.41 8.64
CA MET A 5 28.90 -85.13 7.80
C MET A 5 30.03 -84.21 7.42
N ASN A 6 31.22 -84.59 7.84
CA ASN A 6 32.49 -84.03 7.39
C ASN A 6 33.21 -85.16 6.66
N ASN A 7 33.15 -85.26 5.36
CA ASN A 7 33.86 -86.29 4.60
C ASN A 7 34.54 -85.66 3.38
N PRO A 8 35.88 -85.69 3.32
CA PRO A 8 36.63 -85.13 2.18
C PRO A 8 36.49 -85.90 0.87
N ASP A 9 35.93 -87.12 0.87
CA ASP A 9 35.91 -88.00 -0.28
C ASP A 9 34.54 -88.27 -0.90
N ASN A 10 33.47 -87.54 -0.54
CA ASN A 10 32.19 -87.95 -0.99
C ASN A 10 31.48 -86.99 -1.94
N CYS A 11 31.05 -87.52 -3.05
CA CYS A 11 30.48 -86.98 -4.27
C CYS A 11 29.20 -86.15 -4.18
N LEU A 12 28.80 -85.59 -3.06
CA LEU A 12 27.58 -84.79 -3.04
C LEU A 12 27.80 -83.32 -3.38
N LEU A 13 29.00 -82.77 -3.07
CA LEU A 13 29.40 -81.45 -3.51
C LEU A 13 30.92 -81.20 -3.32
N PRO A 14 31.60 -80.47 -4.18
CA PRO A 14 33.03 -80.11 -4.07
C PRO A 14 33.30 -79.01 -3.04
N THR A 15 32.51 -78.90 -2.00
CA THR A 15 32.70 -77.90 -0.93
C THR A 15 33.13 -78.55 0.33
N MET A 16 34.29 -78.16 0.85
CA MET A 16 34.80 -78.61 2.15
C MET A 16 34.03 -78.02 3.35
N SER A 17 32.75 -77.69 3.17
CA SER A 17 31.89 -77.15 4.23
C SER A 17 31.07 -78.26 4.84
N ILE A 18 30.78 -78.20 6.14
CA ILE A 18 30.02 -79.20 6.85
C ILE A 18 28.55 -79.04 6.55
N ASP A 19 27.98 -79.96 5.75
CA ASP A 19 26.53 -80.01 5.47
C ASP A 19 25.77 -80.64 6.62
N LEU A 20 24.60 -80.09 6.94
CA LEU A 20 23.71 -80.61 7.97
C LEU A 20 22.61 -81.48 7.32
N LEU A 21 22.62 -82.75 7.66
CA LEU A 21 21.56 -83.68 7.25
C LEU A 21 20.54 -83.83 8.41
N VAL A 22 19.30 -83.58 8.13
CA VAL A 22 18.20 -83.73 9.07
C VAL A 22 17.23 -84.77 8.57
N GLY A 23 17.17 -85.94 9.22
CA GLY A 23 16.22 -86.97 8.93
C GLY A 23 14.86 -86.68 9.55
N ALA A 24 13.82 -86.63 8.73
CA ALA A 24 12.43 -86.48 9.11
C ALA A 24 11.76 -87.88 9.11
N TYR A 25 11.90 -88.65 10.21
CA TYR A 25 11.45 -90.02 10.33
C TYR A 25 9.95 -90.17 9.99
N GLY A 26 9.10 -89.31 10.49
CA GLY A 26 7.65 -89.43 10.27
C GLY A 26 7.20 -89.08 8.83
N ALA A 27 8.11 -88.60 7.97
CA ALA A 27 7.85 -88.23 6.58
C ALA A 27 8.69 -89.01 5.54
N ASP A 28 9.50 -89.94 6.02
CA ASP A 28 10.44 -90.74 5.22
C ASP A 28 11.34 -89.88 4.29
N LYS A 29 11.77 -88.73 4.82
CA LYS A 29 12.56 -87.76 4.03
C LYS A 29 13.82 -87.36 4.78
N VAL A 30 14.84 -86.97 4.01
CA VAL A 30 16.04 -86.36 4.52
C VAL A 30 16.16 -84.95 3.88
N VAL A 31 16.38 -83.96 4.72
CA VAL A 31 16.63 -82.60 4.27
C VAL A 31 18.11 -82.32 4.43
N VAL A 32 18.75 -81.91 3.36
CA VAL A 32 20.17 -81.51 3.37
C VAL A 32 20.22 -79.98 3.41
N TYR A 33 20.73 -79.45 4.48
CA TYR A 33 21.08 -78.03 4.57
C TYR A 33 22.52 -77.84 4.16
N ARG A 34 22.75 -77.31 3.00
CA ARG A 34 24.08 -77.04 2.44
C ARG A 34 24.69 -75.88 3.21
N ALA A 35 25.89 -76.08 3.72
CA ALA A 35 26.65 -74.99 4.31
C ALA A 35 27.22 -74.07 3.20
N GLN A 36 27.07 -72.80 3.41
CA GLN A 36 27.69 -71.77 2.52
C GLN A 36 29.00 -71.34 3.13
N PRO A 37 30.07 -71.13 2.32
CA PRO A 37 31.30 -70.53 2.83
C PRO A 37 31.03 -69.11 3.34
N VAL A 38 31.54 -68.79 4.51
CA VAL A 38 31.42 -67.47 5.16
C VAL A 38 32.71 -66.71 4.99
N VAL A 39 32.58 -65.56 4.35
CA VAL A 39 33.65 -64.56 4.22
C VAL A 39 33.51 -63.53 5.32
N THR A 40 34.45 -63.48 6.24
CA THR A 40 34.49 -62.41 7.26
C THR A 40 35.23 -61.21 6.68
N ALA A 41 34.51 -60.15 6.40
CA ALA A 41 35.06 -58.90 5.90
C ALA A 41 35.52 -58.02 7.08
N THR A 42 36.60 -57.30 6.86
CA THR A 42 37.04 -56.18 7.70
C THR A 42 37.24 -54.98 6.83
N VAL A 43 36.60 -53.86 7.17
CA VAL A 43 36.73 -52.61 6.43
C VAL A 43 37.30 -51.50 7.31
N GLN A 44 38.14 -50.68 6.74
CA GLN A 44 38.70 -49.51 7.41
C GLN A 44 38.63 -48.32 6.47
N LEU A 45 38.22 -47.21 7.04
CA LEU A 45 38.17 -45.91 6.32
C LEU A 45 39.05 -44.94 7.10
N MET A 46 40.00 -44.32 6.43
CA MET A 46 40.87 -43.31 7.03
C MET A 46 40.76 -42.00 6.28
N VAL A 47 40.51 -40.93 7.03
CA VAL A 47 40.36 -39.57 6.54
C VAL A 47 41.02 -38.61 7.54
N GLN A 48 41.42 -37.44 7.08
CA GLN A 48 41.92 -36.39 7.98
C GLN A 48 40.83 -35.94 8.95
N GLU A 49 41.19 -35.68 10.21
CA GLU A 49 40.24 -35.25 11.25
C GLU A 49 39.61 -33.88 10.95
N SER A 50 40.37 -33.02 10.25
CA SER A 50 39.92 -31.66 9.91
C SER A 50 40.37 -31.23 8.53
N LEU A 51 39.55 -30.43 7.85
CA LEU A 51 39.74 -29.87 6.52
C LEU A 51 39.91 -28.37 6.62
N ASN A 52 41.05 -27.86 6.15
CA ASN A 52 41.33 -26.43 6.12
C ASN A 52 40.85 -25.82 4.77
N PRO A 53 39.79 -25.00 4.74
CA PRO A 53 39.28 -24.41 3.51
C PRO A 53 40.25 -23.38 2.89
N ALA A 54 41.16 -22.80 3.68
CA ALA A 54 42.13 -21.81 3.22
C ALA A 54 43.30 -22.44 2.42
N VAL A 55 43.59 -23.72 2.66
CA VAL A 55 44.69 -24.42 2.00
C VAL A 55 44.23 -24.98 0.66
N LYS A 56 44.48 -24.25 -0.41
CA LYS A 56 44.14 -24.66 -1.79
C LYS A 56 45.33 -25.47 -2.38
N ASN A 57 45.40 -26.75 -2.08
CA ASN A 57 46.50 -27.65 -2.41
C ASN A 57 46.33 -28.45 -3.72
N CYS A 58 45.22 -28.30 -4.41
CA CYS A 58 44.99 -28.95 -5.69
C CYS A 58 44.08 -28.11 -6.60
N VAL A 59 43.89 -28.54 -7.84
CA VAL A 59 43.11 -27.85 -8.86
C VAL A 59 42.07 -28.78 -9.42
N GLN A 60 40.83 -28.33 -9.49
CA GLN A 60 39.75 -29.06 -10.15
C GLN A 60 40.04 -29.31 -11.63
N PRO A 61 39.94 -30.54 -12.12
CA PRO A 61 40.30 -30.85 -13.52
C PRO A 61 39.47 -30.10 -14.55
N GLN A 62 38.19 -29.89 -14.30
CA GLN A 62 37.24 -29.31 -15.24
C GLN A 62 37.25 -27.78 -15.23
N THR A 63 37.18 -27.14 -14.06
CA THR A 63 37.04 -25.69 -13.92
C THR A 63 38.38 -24.95 -13.76
N LYS A 64 39.48 -25.71 -13.52
CA LYS A 64 40.79 -25.15 -13.19
C LYS A 64 40.81 -24.30 -11.91
N THR A 65 39.78 -24.44 -11.06
CA THR A 65 39.69 -23.71 -9.80
C THR A 65 40.54 -24.36 -8.72
N PRO A 66 41.35 -23.61 -7.97
CA PRO A 66 42.11 -24.15 -6.84
C PRO A 66 41.15 -24.49 -5.68
N VAL A 67 41.26 -25.70 -5.14
CA VAL A 67 40.38 -26.22 -4.08
C VAL A 67 41.20 -26.91 -2.99
N SER A 68 40.59 -27.06 -1.81
CA SER A 68 41.19 -27.79 -0.69
C SER A 68 40.91 -29.29 -0.86
N CYS A 69 41.95 -30.05 -1.12
CA CYS A 69 41.86 -31.49 -1.31
C CYS A 69 42.40 -32.28 -0.10
N PHE A 70 41.83 -33.46 0.07
CA PHE A 70 42.23 -34.41 1.07
C PHE A 70 42.15 -35.83 0.52
N THR A 71 42.97 -36.73 1.10
CA THR A 71 43.03 -38.13 0.69
C THR A 71 42.13 -38.97 1.59
N ILE A 72 41.38 -39.87 0.98
CA ILE A 72 40.57 -40.89 1.63
C ILE A 72 41.21 -42.25 1.33
N GLN A 73 41.56 -42.97 2.37
CA GLN A 73 42.09 -44.33 2.23
C GLN A 73 41.04 -45.34 2.68
N MET A 74 40.70 -46.26 1.81
CA MET A 74 39.74 -47.33 2.01
C MET A 74 40.47 -48.67 1.98
N CYS A 75 40.45 -49.40 3.06
CA CYS A 75 41.09 -50.72 3.14
C CYS A 75 40.01 -51.80 3.37
N VAL A 76 40.09 -52.86 2.57
CA VAL A 76 39.21 -54.01 2.67
C VAL A 76 40.05 -55.27 2.91
N GLY A 77 39.76 -56.01 3.96
CA GLY A 77 40.31 -57.30 4.28
C GLY A 77 39.23 -58.37 4.25
N ALA A 78 39.63 -59.58 3.91
CA ALA A 78 38.73 -60.73 3.98
C ALA A 78 39.47 -61.94 4.57
N THR A 79 38.83 -62.62 5.48
CA THR A 79 39.26 -63.86 6.10
C THR A 79 38.12 -64.88 6.07
N GLY A 80 38.45 -66.18 6.11
CA GLY A 80 37.44 -67.22 6.12
C GLY A 80 38.00 -68.60 5.75
N HIS A 81 37.20 -69.63 5.91
CA HIS A 81 37.54 -70.97 5.47
C HIS A 81 36.90 -71.28 4.12
N ASN A 82 37.67 -71.93 3.27
CA ASN A 82 37.21 -72.35 1.91
C ASN A 82 36.73 -71.21 1.01
N ILE A 83 37.32 -70.06 1.16
CA ILE A 83 37.06 -68.94 0.27
C ILE A 83 37.92 -69.07 -1.00
N PRO A 84 37.43 -68.58 -2.17
CA PRO A 84 38.19 -68.62 -3.41
C PRO A 84 39.43 -67.73 -3.29
N GLU A 85 40.46 -68.06 -4.05
CA GLU A 85 41.73 -67.32 -4.06
C GLU A 85 41.55 -65.86 -4.49
N LYS A 86 40.52 -65.59 -5.31
CA LYS A 86 40.13 -64.24 -5.73
C LYS A 86 38.64 -64.03 -5.39
N LEU A 87 38.35 -62.99 -4.63
CA LEU A 87 37.04 -62.56 -4.24
C LEU A 87 36.73 -61.17 -4.83
N ARG A 88 35.63 -61.02 -5.56
CA ARG A 88 35.18 -59.73 -6.04
C ARG A 88 34.12 -59.14 -5.12
N LEU A 89 34.41 -57.91 -4.65
CA LEU A 89 33.53 -57.17 -3.80
C LEU A 89 33.19 -55.81 -4.42
N ASN A 90 31.94 -55.37 -4.27
CA ASN A 90 31.57 -54.02 -4.56
C ASN A 90 31.81 -53.18 -3.30
N ALA A 91 32.61 -52.14 -3.42
CA ALA A 91 32.91 -51.20 -2.36
C ALA A 91 32.31 -49.84 -2.72
N GLU A 92 31.33 -49.38 -1.95
CA GLU A 92 30.66 -48.10 -2.15
C GLU A 92 31.17 -47.10 -1.12
N LEU A 93 31.71 -45.98 -1.61
CA LEU A 93 32.03 -44.80 -0.80
C LEU A 93 31.00 -43.72 -1.01
N GLN A 94 30.43 -43.20 0.08
CA GLN A 94 29.53 -42.06 0.06
C GLN A 94 30.11 -40.93 0.91
N LEU A 95 30.24 -39.75 0.32
CA LEU A 95 30.74 -38.54 0.94
C LEU A 95 29.59 -37.69 1.47
N ASP A 96 29.74 -37.14 2.67
CA ASP A 96 28.77 -36.26 3.33
C ASP A 96 27.34 -36.84 3.36
N ARG A 97 27.23 -38.10 3.76
CA ARG A 97 26.03 -38.94 3.66
C ARG A 97 24.80 -38.32 4.35
N GLN A 98 24.99 -37.58 5.43
CA GLN A 98 23.90 -36.98 6.19
C GLN A 98 23.24 -35.79 5.49
N LYS A 99 23.85 -35.27 4.44
CA LYS A 99 23.29 -34.16 3.66
C LYS A 99 22.59 -34.63 2.38
N PRO A 100 21.51 -33.93 1.96
CA PRO A 100 20.90 -34.13 0.65
C PRO A 100 21.95 -33.96 -0.46
N HIS A 101 21.77 -34.63 -1.58
CA HIS A 101 22.76 -34.69 -2.67
C HIS A 101 23.25 -33.32 -3.13
N GLN A 102 22.37 -32.31 -3.21
CA GLN A 102 22.70 -30.95 -3.64
C GLN A 102 23.46 -30.14 -2.57
N SER A 103 23.31 -30.49 -1.31
CA SER A 103 23.89 -29.78 -0.16
C SER A 103 25.17 -30.41 0.37
N ARG A 104 25.71 -31.43 -0.32
CA ARG A 104 26.94 -32.09 0.09
C ARG A 104 28.13 -31.16 -0.11
N ARG A 105 29.00 -31.09 0.91
CA ARG A 105 30.09 -30.13 1.03
C ARG A 105 31.39 -30.65 0.39
N VAL A 106 31.54 -31.97 0.26
CA VAL A 106 32.72 -32.61 -0.32
C VAL A 106 32.35 -33.48 -1.52
N LEU A 107 33.20 -33.50 -2.51
CA LEU A 107 33.07 -34.27 -3.74
C LEU A 107 34.37 -34.93 -4.12
N LEU A 108 34.33 -36.04 -4.86
CA LEU A 108 35.48 -36.69 -5.44
C LEU A 108 36.12 -35.79 -6.50
N LEU A 109 37.46 -35.64 -6.48
CA LEU A 109 38.17 -34.75 -7.40
C LEU A 109 38.05 -35.20 -8.85
N ALA A 110 38.11 -36.51 -9.11
CA ALA A 110 38.11 -37.06 -10.47
C ALA A 110 36.73 -37.02 -11.13
N SER A 111 35.67 -37.45 -10.42
CA SER A 111 34.30 -37.59 -10.96
C SER A 111 33.40 -36.42 -10.65
N GLN A 112 33.75 -35.57 -9.69
CA GLN A 112 32.90 -34.51 -9.11
C GLN A 112 31.58 -35.02 -8.54
N GLN A 113 31.53 -36.28 -8.19
CA GLN A 113 30.39 -36.94 -7.56
C GLN A 113 30.62 -37.11 -6.06
N ALA A 114 29.52 -37.19 -5.34
CA ALA A 114 29.55 -37.41 -3.90
C ALA A 114 29.56 -38.90 -3.50
N SER A 115 29.59 -39.79 -4.46
CA SER A 115 29.69 -41.24 -4.24
C SER A 115 30.45 -41.92 -5.40
N THR A 116 31.04 -43.04 -5.09
CA THR A 116 31.67 -43.93 -6.08
C THR A 116 31.51 -45.37 -5.66
N VAL A 117 31.45 -46.25 -6.66
CA VAL A 117 31.48 -47.69 -6.47
C VAL A 117 32.74 -48.19 -7.12
N LEU A 118 33.51 -48.99 -6.38
CA LEU A 118 34.75 -49.57 -6.79
C LEU A 118 34.62 -51.09 -6.79
N ASP A 119 35.07 -51.75 -7.83
CA ASP A 119 35.24 -53.18 -7.84
C ASP A 119 36.59 -53.53 -7.18
N VAL A 120 36.54 -54.25 -6.07
CA VAL A 120 37.71 -54.62 -5.30
C VAL A 120 37.97 -56.12 -5.48
N ASP A 121 39.08 -56.43 -6.15
CA ASP A 121 39.57 -57.79 -6.27
C ASP A 121 40.47 -58.12 -5.08
N LEU A 122 39.98 -58.90 -4.14
CA LEU A 122 40.76 -59.34 -2.98
C LEU A 122 41.42 -60.69 -3.27
N THR A 123 42.72 -60.75 -2.97
CA THR A 123 43.49 -62.00 -2.86
C THR A 123 43.70 -62.25 -1.39
N TRP A 124 43.17 -63.33 -0.82
CA TRP A 124 43.19 -63.56 0.66
C TRP A 124 44.59 -63.64 1.24
N ARG A 125 45.60 -63.90 0.43
CA ARG A 125 47.02 -63.89 0.84
C ARG A 125 47.66 -62.51 0.92
N GLN A 126 47.00 -61.47 0.34
CA GLN A 126 47.46 -60.07 0.29
C GLN A 126 46.51 -59.11 1.02
N SER A 127 45.78 -59.62 1.98
CA SER A 127 44.85 -58.79 2.79
C SER A 127 45.58 -57.98 3.85
N PRO A 128 45.19 -56.68 4.11
CA PRO A 128 44.15 -55.89 3.44
C PRO A 128 44.61 -55.26 2.14
N THR A 129 43.67 -55.05 1.18
CA THR A 129 43.85 -54.24 -0.02
C THR A 129 43.36 -52.85 0.23
N CYS A 130 44.21 -51.83 0.01
CA CYS A 130 43.86 -50.43 0.25
C CYS A 130 43.81 -49.66 -1.06
N HIS A 131 42.76 -48.84 -1.21
CA HIS A 131 42.59 -47.90 -2.32
C HIS A 131 42.59 -46.47 -1.80
N ASN A 132 43.34 -45.57 -2.43
CA ASN A 132 43.35 -44.16 -2.12
C ASN A 132 42.59 -43.38 -3.17
N THR A 133 41.70 -42.49 -2.71
CA THR A 133 41.02 -41.54 -3.58
C THR A 133 41.16 -40.13 -3.02
N THR A 134 41.09 -39.14 -3.92
CA THR A 134 41.17 -37.72 -3.53
C THR A 134 39.80 -37.10 -3.62
N ALA A 135 39.37 -36.45 -2.56
CA ALA A 135 38.17 -35.63 -2.49
C ALA A 135 38.55 -34.17 -2.22
N PHE A 136 37.66 -33.28 -2.52
CA PHE A 136 37.85 -31.85 -2.27
C PHE A 136 36.66 -31.25 -1.56
N LEU A 137 36.93 -30.20 -0.77
CA LEU A 137 35.91 -29.35 -0.17
C LEU A 137 35.42 -28.34 -1.21
N ARG A 138 34.13 -28.25 -1.42
CA ARG A 138 33.49 -27.24 -2.30
C ARG A 138 33.79 -25.83 -1.79
N ASP A 139 33.51 -24.82 -2.61
CA ASP A 139 33.67 -23.45 -2.19
C ASP A 139 32.71 -23.14 -1.03
N GLU A 140 33.16 -22.34 -0.09
CA GLU A 140 32.37 -22.00 1.09
C GLU A 140 31.08 -21.21 0.77
N ALA A 141 31.05 -20.57 -0.40
CA ALA A 141 29.83 -19.90 -0.90
C ALA A 141 28.75 -20.89 -1.37
N ASP A 142 29.12 -22.14 -1.69
CA ASP A 142 28.21 -23.14 -2.22
C ASP A 142 27.39 -23.88 -1.15
N PHE A 143 27.74 -23.73 0.14
CA PHE A 143 27.04 -24.38 1.23
C PHE A 143 26.98 -23.50 2.49
N ARG A 144 25.88 -23.65 3.24
CA ARG A 144 25.67 -22.83 4.46
C ARG A 144 26.25 -23.50 5.71
N ASP A 145 26.06 -24.80 5.87
CA ASP A 145 26.45 -25.52 7.09
C ASP A 145 27.95 -25.79 7.15
N LYS A 146 28.66 -25.00 7.95
CA LYS A 146 30.09 -25.16 8.22
C LYS A 146 30.39 -25.86 9.54
N LEU A 147 29.36 -26.03 10.40
CA LEU A 147 29.52 -26.51 11.77
C LEU A 147 29.33 -28.00 11.92
N SER A 148 28.39 -28.63 11.20
CA SER A 148 28.16 -30.06 11.34
C SER A 148 29.31 -30.90 10.77
N PRO A 149 29.64 -32.04 11.39
CA PRO A 149 30.65 -32.93 10.87
C PRO A 149 30.29 -33.47 9.48
N ILE A 150 31.28 -33.69 8.68
CA ILE A 150 31.17 -34.33 7.37
C ILE A 150 31.35 -35.83 7.57
N VAL A 151 30.27 -36.59 7.38
CA VAL A 151 30.27 -38.03 7.58
C VAL A 151 30.49 -38.76 6.27
N LEU A 152 31.55 -39.53 6.22
CA LEU A 152 31.87 -40.45 5.13
C LEU A 152 31.41 -41.85 5.50
N SER A 153 30.83 -42.55 4.54
CA SER A 153 30.33 -43.93 4.72
C SER A 153 30.97 -44.83 3.67
N PHE A 154 31.54 -45.92 4.13
CA PHE A 154 32.14 -46.94 3.28
C PHE A 154 31.46 -48.27 3.54
N ASN A 155 30.87 -48.85 2.47
CA ASN A 155 30.12 -50.10 2.56
C ASN A 155 30.64 -51.08 1.52
N VAL A 156 30.74 -52.34 1.93
CA VAL A 156 31.23 -53.44 1.09
C VAL A 156 30.13 -54.51 0.97
N SER A 157 29.91 -54.96 -0.26
CA SER A 157 28.93 -56.01 -0.57
C SER A 157 29.52 -56.99 -1.58
N LEU A 158 28.96 -58.21 -1.62
CA LEU A 158 29.32 -59.18 -2.66
C LEU A 158 28.82 -58.72 -4.03
N GLN A 159 29.66 -58.89 -5.04
CA GLN A 159 29.23 -58.66 -6.41
C GLN A 159 28.37 -59.83 -6.87
N PRO A 160 27.14 -59.60 -7.40
CA PRO A 160 26.29 -60.67 -7.92
C PRO A 160 26.93 -61.28 -9.14
N GLU A 161 27.26 -62.59 -9.09
CA GLU A 161 27.75 -63.33 -10.28
C GLU A 161 26.67 -63.51 -11.31
N LYS A 162 27.02 -63.27 -12.58
CA LYS A 162 26.08 -63.32 -13.74
C LYS A 162 25.69 -64.72 -14.15
N ASN A 163 26.35 -65.78 -13.65
CA ASN A 163 26.06 -67.17 -14.01
C ASN A 163 25.56 -67.95 -12.79
N GLY A 164 24.35 -68.41 -12.85
CA GLY A 164 23.52 -68.99 -11.78
C GLY A 164 23.98 -70.30 -11.09
N ASP A 165 25.25 -70.75 -11.21
CA ASP A 165 25.78 -72.01 -10.65
C ASP A 165 26.92 -71.85 -9.62
N ALA A 166 27.21 -70.63 -9.21
CA ALA A 166 28.25 -70.40 -8.22
C ALA A 166 27.76 -70.47 -6.80
N LEU A 167 28.53 -71.14 -5.95
CA LEU A 167 28.40 -71.14 -4.49
C LEU A 167 28.23 -69.71 -3.99
N THR A 168 27.04 -69.35 -3.53
CA THR A 168 26.78 -68.07 -2.92
C THR A 168 27.53 -67.99 -1.58
N PHE A 169 28.53 -67.16 -1.52
CA PHE A 169 29.22 -66.80 -0.27
C PHE A 169 28.30 -65.93 0.59
N MET A 170 28.41 -66.10 1.87
CA MET A 170 27.77 -65.18 2.83
C MET A 170 28.88 -64.23 3.34
N LEU A 171 28.64 -62.93 3.19
CA LEU A 171 29.48 -61.91 3.76
C LEU A 171 29.09 -61.64 5.20
N HIS A 172 30.03 -61.75 6.11
CA HIS A 172 29.86 -61.52 7.55
C HIS A 172 30.93 -60.55 8.03
N GLY A 173 30.78 -60.03 9.26
CA GLY A 173 31.77 -59.14 9.89
C GLY A 173 31.48 -57.65 9.60
N ASP A 174 32.52 -56.85 9.68
CA ASP A 174 32.43 -55.39 9.50
C ASP A 174 32.36 -55.03 8.02
N THR A 175 31.16 -54.97 7.46
CA THR A 175 30.91 -54.61 6.06
C THR A 175 30.64 -53.12 5.86
N HIS A 176 30.49 -52.38 6.96
CA HIS A 176 30.16 -50.96 6.94
C HIS A 176 30.94 -50.20 7.99
N VAL A 177 31.56 -49.09 7.58
CA VAL A 177 32.29 -48.20 8.49
C VAL A 177 31.92 -46.76 8.15
N GLN A 178 31.85 -45.92 9.18
CA GLN A 178 31.67 -44.48 9.03
C GLN A 178 32.79 -43.76 9.77
N GLU A 179 33.30 -42.74 9.09
CA GLU A 179 34.28 -41.79 9.63
C GLU A 179 33.80 -40.37 9.45
N GLN A 180 34.27 -39.49 10.28
CA GLN A 180 33.86 -38.09 10.22
C GLN A 180 35.06 -37.17 10.18
N THR A 181 34.90 -36.08 9.44
CA THR A 181 35.85 -34.98 9.41
C THR A 181 35.11 -33.65 9.64
N ARG A 182 35.84 -32.62 10.03
CA ARG A 182 35.27 -31.29 10.29
C ARG A 182 35.96 -30.24 9.46
N ILE A 183 35.24 -29.15 9.17
CA ILE A 183 35.85 -27.98 8.54
C ILE A 183 36.52 -27.16 9.65
N ILE A 184 37.76 -26.75 9.43
CA ILE A 184 38.49 -25.85 10.33
C ILE A 184 37.85 -24.48 10.25
N LEU A 185 37.44 -23.95 11.38
CA LEU A 185 36.89 -22.62 11.53
C LEU A 185 37.99 -21.64 11.93
N ASP A 186 37.90 -20.39 11.47
CA ASP A 186 38.88 -19.34 11.81
C ASP A 186 38.51 -18.70 13.17
N CYS A 187 38.67 -19.48 14.25
CA CYS A 187 38.30 -19.10 15.60
C CYS A 187 39.34 -19.56 16.62
N GLY A 188 40.59 -19.12 16.43
CA GLY A 188 41.66 -19.42 17.37
C GLY A 188 42.17 -20.86 17.33
N GLU A 189 42.98 -21.24 18.35
CA GLU A 189 43.66 -22.55 18.40
C GLU A 189 42.71 -23.70 18.76
N ASP A 190 41.66 -23.44 19.53
CA ASP A 190 40.68 -24.43 19.95
C ASP A 190 39.59 -24.71 18.90
N GLN A 191 39.52 -23.90 17.83
CA GLN A 191 38.55 -23.98 16.73
C GLN A 191 37.10 -23.98 17.20
N VAL A 192 36.83 -23.40 18.36
CA VAL A 192 35.51 -23.25 18.95
C VAL A 192 35.10 -21.78 18.90
N CYS A 193 34.28 -21.43 17.91
CA CYS A 193 33.83 -20.06 17.75
C CYS A 193 32.81 -19.66 18.83
N VAL A 194 33.13 -18.64 19.60
CA VAL A 194 32.27 -18.06 20.63
C VAL A 194 31.87 -16.64 20.23
N PRO A 195 30.72 -16.48 19.52
CA PRO A 195 30.25 -15.15 19.12
C PRO A 195 29.65 -14.39 20.30
N LYS A 196 29.77 -13.05 20.28
CA LYS A 196 29.14 -12.14 21.22
C LYS A 196 28.27 -11.16 20.44
N LEU A 197 27.01 -11.53 20.26
CA LEU A 197 26.06 -10.80 19.42
C LEU A 197 25.40 -9.69 20.21
N GLN A 198 25.43 -8.48 19.66
CA GLN A 198 24.75 -7.30 20.18
C GLN A 198 23.81 -6.73 19.14
N LEU A 199 22.63 -6.24 19.59
CA LEU A 199 21.62 -5.67 18.74
C LEU A 199 21.14 -4.35 19.36
N SER A 200 21.15 -3.30 18.56
CA SER A 200 20.42 -2.08 18.87
C SER A 200 19.52 -1.71 17.70
N ALA A 201 18.37 -1.14 18.01
CA ALA A 201 17.45 -0.68 16.99
C ALA A 201 16.72 0.56 17.45
N ASN A 202 16.43 1.43 16.50
CA ASN A 202 15.59 2.60 16.69
C ASN A 202 14.68 2.80 15.47
N THR A 203 13.72 3.68 15.59
CA THR A 203 12.84 4.06 14.49
C THR A 203 12.82 5.57 14.38
N THR A 204 12.90 6.07 13.16
CA THR A 204 12.70 7.47 12.82
C THR A 204 11.34 7.60 12.17
N GLY A 205 10.45 8.40 12.74
CA GLY A 205 9.14 8.65 12.16
C GLY A 205 8.17 9.29 13.12
N SER A 206 7.15 9.87 12.55
CA SER A 206 5.96 10.36 13.25
C SER A 206 5.17 9.17 13.80
N PRO A 207 4.27 9.38 14.76
CA PRO A 207 3.37 8.34 15.20
C PRO A 207 2.58 7.76 14.02
N LEU A 208 2.26 6.47 14.09
CA LEU A 208 1.43 5.79 13.09
C LEU A 208 0.01 6.34 13.16
N LEU A 209 -0.56 6.72 12.03
CA LEU A 209 -1.91 7.26 11.94
C LEU A 209 -2.89 6.20 11.51
N VAL A 210 -3.97 6.03 12.27
CA VAL A 210 -5.06 5.11 11.91
C VAL A 210 -5.71 5.55 10.61
N GLY A 211 -5.85 4.62 9.65
CA GLY A 211 -6.43 4.88 8.33
C GLY A 211 -5.49 5.53 7.31
N ALA A 212 -4.24 5.83 7.69
CA ALA A 212 -3.22 6.33 6.77
C ALA A 212 -2.37 5.19 6.17
N ASP A 213 -1.67 5.51 5.08
CA ASP A 213 -0.67 4.64 4.48
C ASP A 213 0.67 4.88 5.21
N ASN A 214 0.87 4.17 6.32
CA ASN A 214 2.05 4.34 7.16
C ASN A 214 3.23 3.55 6.60
N VAL A 215 4.38 4.19 6.46
CA VAL A 215 5.67 3.56 6.17
C VAL A 215 6.62 3.90 7.31
N LEU A 216 7.11 2.87 7.98
CA LEU A 216 8.02 2.98 9.10
C LEU A 216 9.43 2.59 8.67
N GLU A 217 10.41 3.37 9.09
CA GLU A 217 11.83 3.10 8.86
C GLU A 217 12.47 2.62 10.17
N LEU A 218 12.93 1.36 10.15
CA LEU A 218 13.64 0.74 11.26
C LEU A 218 15.14 0.81 10.99
N HIS A 219 15.89 1.49 11.86
CA HIS A 219 17.34 1.52 11.86
C HIS A 219 17.86 0.49 12.84
N VAL A 220 18.58 -0.49 12.33
CA VAL A 220 19.07 -1.62 13.08
C VAL A 220 20.59 -1.67 12.99
N VAL A 221 21.25 -1.82 14.12
CA VAL A 221 22.70 -2.04 14.21
C VAL A 221 22.93 -3.40 14.82
N ALA A 222 23.48 -4.30 14.03
CA ALA A 222 23.86 -5.66 14.42
C ALA A 222 25.39 -5.73 14.55
N ALA A 223 25.89 -6.12 15.71
CA ALA A 223 27.32 -6.24 15.97
C ALA A 223 27.69 -7.63 16.51
N ASN A 224 28.89 -8.09 16.17
CA ASN A 224 29.51 -9.26 16.76
C ASN A 224 30.86 -8.84 17.35
N GLU A 225 30.95 -8.73 18.65
CA GLU A 225 32.18 -8.39 19.38
C GLU A 225 33.03 -9.62 19.74
N GLY A 226 32.52 -10.83 19.47
CA GLY A 226 33.22 -12.08 19.71
C GLY A 226 33.82 -12.66 18.45
N GLU A 227 33.98 -13.97 18.41
CA GLU A 227 34.47 -14.71 17.25
C GLU A 227 33.38 -14.91 16.19
N GLY A 228 33.70 -15.60 15.09
CA GLY A 228 32.79 -15.80 13.97
C GLY A 228 31.43 -16.41 14.34
N ALA A 229 30.35 -15.71 14.00
CA ALA A 229 28.99 -16.21 14.18
C ALA A 229 28.50 -16.88 12.88
N HIS A 230 28.33 -18.20 12.93
CA HIS A 230 27.90 -18.96 11.77
C HIS A 230 26.40 -18.97 11.57
N GLU A 231 25.99 -18.84 10.32
CA GLU A 231 24.58 -18.67 9.91
C GLU A 231 23.88 -17.58 10.74
N ALA A 232 24.57 -16.43 10.87
CA ALA A 232 24.02 -15.30 11.62
C ALA A 232 22.88 -14.64 10.83
N GLU A 233 21.74 -14.49 11.48
CA GLU A 233 20.51 -13.92 10.90
C GLU A 233 19.90 -12.90 11.85
N LEU A 234 19.50 -11.74 11.32
CA LEU A 234 18.59 -10.81 11.99
C LEU A 234 17.16 -11.31 11.81
N VAL A 235 16.45 -11.48 12.89
CA VAL A 235 15.06 -11.91 12.95
C VAL A 235 14.20 -10.74 13.39
N VAL A 236 13.27 -10.30 12.56
CA VAL A 236 12.33 -9.22 12.86
C VAL A 236 10.92 -9.77 12.85
N HIS A 237 10.30 -9.84 14.03
CA HIS A 237 8.90 -10.21 14.16
C HIS A 237 8.01 -9.00 13.87
N LEU A 238 7.18 -9.13 12.84
CA LEU A 238 6.26 -8.09 12.41
C LEU A 238 4.93 -8.22 13.16
N PRO A 239 4.39 -7.11 13.70
CA PRO A 239 3.06 -7.10 14.29
C PRO A 239 1.96 -7.36 13.24
N PRO A 240 0.73 -7.67 13.66
CA PRO A 240 -0.42 -7.74 12.76
C PRO A 240 -0.56 -6.45 11.94
N GLY A 241 -0.93 -6.59 10.67
CA GLY A 241 -1.05 -5.44 9.76
C GLY A 241 0.27 -4.91 9.18
N ALA A 242 1.43 -5.34 9.70
CA ALA A 242 2.72 -4.94 9.16
C ALA A 242 3.17 -5.83 7.99
N HIS A 243 3.85 -5.21 7.02
CA HIS A 243 4.39 -5.85 5.83
C HIS A 243 5.79 -5.33 5.52
N TYR A 244 6.73 -6.26 5.33
CA TYR A 244 8.07 -5.94 4.88
C TYR A 244 8.05 -5.39 3.45
N MET A 245 8.77 -4.30 3.21
CA MET A 245 8.94 -3.70 1.89
C MET A 245 10.33 -3.94 1.34
N GLN A 246 11.35 -3.44 2.01
CA GLN A 246 12.75 -3.60 1.63
C GLN A 246 13.68 -3.41 2.82
N ALA A 247 14.92 -3.90 2.70
CA ALA A 247 16.01 -3.60 3.61
C ALA A 247 17.29 -3.31 2.83
N LEU A 248 18.05 -2.37 3.33
CA LEU A 248 19.32 -1.95 2.75
C LEU A 248 20.40 -1.97 3.83
N SER A 249 21.62 -2.35 3.46
CA SER A 249 22.78 -2.18 4.33
C SER A 249 23.45 -0.84 4.05
N ASN A 250 23.74 -0.09 5.10
CA ASN A 250 24.48 1.16 5.01
C ASN A 250 26.00 0.96 5.21
N THR A 251 26.42 -0.29 5.44
CA THR A 251 27.83 -0.64 5.70
C THR A 251 28.56 -0.93 4.41
N LYS A 252 29.58 -0.15 4.07
CA LYS A 252 30.36 -0.26 2.81
C LYS A 252 31.01 -1.64 2.59
N SER A 253 31.33 -2.35 3.67
CA SER A 253 31.92 -3.70 3.60
C SER A 253 30.88 -4.82 3.45
N PHE A 254 29.61 -4.51 3.48
CA PHE A 254 28.48 -5.45 3.44
C PHE A 254 27.45 -4.99 2.40
N GLU A 255 27.82 -5.06 1.12
CA GLU A 255 27.03 -4.46 0.02
C GLU A 255 25.74 -5.22 -0.30
N ARG A 256 25.64 -6.51 0.04
CA ARG A 256 24.49 -7.34 -0.33
C ARG A 256 23.78 -7.93 0.88
N LEU A 257 22.77 -7.22 1.36
CA LEU A 257 21.86 -7.74 2.37
C LEU A 257 20.73 -8.53 1.71
N ILE A 258 20.55 -9.78 2.12
CA ILE A 258 19.45 -10.63 1.64
C ILE A 258 18.47 -10.80 2.78
N CYS A 259 17.24 -10.27 2.61
CA CYS A 259 16.16 -10.42 3.56
C CYS A 259 14.99 -11.17 2.91
N THR A 260 14.38 -12.09 3.64
CA THR A 260 13.22 -12.86 3.20
C THR A 260 12.14 -12.83 4.27
N GLN A 261 10.89 -12.61 3.85
CA GLN A 261 9.75 -12.72 4.75
C GLN A 261 9.24 -14.17 4.78
N LYS A 262 9.06 -14.72 5.98
CA LYS A 262 8.50 -16.05 6.22
C LYS A 262 7.37 -15.97 7.24
N LYS A 263 6.63 -17.05 7.37
CA LYS A 263 5.64 -17.24 8.45
C LYS A 263 6.18 -18.29 9.41
N GLU A 264 6.41 -17.90 10.66
CA GLU A 264 6.81 -18.79 11.75
C GLU A 264 5.76 -18.73 12.86
N ASN A 265 5.22 -19.87 13.29
CA ASN A 265 4.19 -19.95 14.34
C ASN A 265 3.07 -18.91 14.21
N GLU A 266 2.50 -18.79 12.98
CA GLU A 266 1.45 -17.84 12.61
C GLU A 266 1.86 -16.36 12.56
N THR A 267 3.04 -15.99 13.05
CA THR A 267 3.57 -14.64 12.95
C THR A 267 4.39 -14.44 11.67
N LYS A 268 4.36 -13.24 11.12
CA LYS A 268 5.22 -12.85 10.00
C LYS A 268 6.59 -12.47 10.56
N VAL A 269 7.62 -13.05 9.98
CA VAL A 269 9.00 -12.82 10.38
C VAL A 269 9.83 -12.44 9.16
N VAL A 270 10.67 -11.43 9.29
CA VAL A 270 11.69 -11.08 8.29
C VAL A 270 13.03 -11.62 8.77
N LEU A 271 13.70 -12.39 7.92
CA LEU A 271 15.01 -12.97 8.17
C LEU A 271 16.02 -12.30 7.23
N CYS A 272 17.00 -11.62 7.79
CA CYS A 272 18.09 -11.01 7.04
C CYS A 272 19.41 -11.71 7.34
N GLU A 273 20.14 -12.15 6.31
CA GLU A 273 21.44 -12.81 6.44
C GLU A 273 22.51 -11.79 6.81
N LEU A 274 23.18 -11.98 7.95
CA LEU A 274 24.23 -11.10 8.44
C LEU A 274 25.65 -11.61 8.09
N GLY A 275 25.73 -12.82 7.55
CA GLY A 275 26.99 -13.46 7.14
C GLY A 275 27.12 -14.89 7.64
N ASN A 276 28.04 -15.63 7.01
CA ASN A 276 28.30 -17.02 7.36
C ASN A 276 29.80 -17.37 7.18
N PRO A 277 30.66 -17.03 8.16
CA PRO A 277 30.33 -16.39 9.43
C PRO A 277 30.13 -14.87 9.32
N MET A 278 29.38 -14.27 10.25
CA MET A 278 29.53 -12.88 10.62
C MET A 278 30.82 -12.76 11.43
N LYS A 279 31.83 -12.12 10.88
CA LYS A 279 33.19 -12.05 11.49
C LYS A 279 33.16 -11.32 12.83
N GLY A 280 34.17 -11.60 13.66
CA GLY A 280 34.38 -10.82 14.87
C GLY A 280 34.67 -9.35 14.56
N ASP A 281 34.37 -8.48 15.51
CA ASP A 281 34.53 -7.02 15.41
C ASP A 281 33.80 -6.41 14.19
N THR A 282 32.72 -7.08 13.73
CA THR A 282 31.91 -6.58 12.60
C THR A 282 30.64 -5.91 13.11
N GLN A 283 30.36 -4.71 12.59
CA GLN A 283 29.12 -3.99 12.77
C GLN A 283 28.43 -3.79 11.42
N ILE A 284 27.15 -4.14 11.35
CA ILE A 284 26.30 -4.00 10.16
C ILE A 284 25.15 -3.07 10.50
N GLU A 285 25.04 -1.98 9.76
CA GLU A 285 23.94 -1.03 9.85
C GLU A 285 22.91 -1.34 8.77
N ILE A 286 21.66 -1.52 9.18
CA ILE A 286 20.55 -1.92 8.31
C ILE A 286 19.43 -0.90 8.44
N THR A 287 18.94 -0.42 7.32
CA THR A 287 17.70 0.35 7.23
C THR A 287 16.62 -0.52 6.60
N MET A 288 15.53 -0.76 7.34
CA MET A 288 14.41 -1.59 6.90
C MET A 288 13.14 -0.77 6.81
N LEU A 289 12.46 -0.81 5.67
CA LEU A 289 11.16 -0.19 5.44
C LEU A 289 10.04 -1.21 5.63
N VAL A 290 9.06 -0.82 6.45
CA VAL A 290 7.89 -1.64 6.78
C VAL A 290 6.63 -0.80 6.59
N SER A 291 5.68 -1.31 5.81
CA SER A 291 4.33 -0.73 5.71
C SER A 291 3.49 -1.25 6.87
N VAL A 292 2.76 -0.35 7.54
CA VAL A 292 1.91 -0.71 8.69
C VAL A 292 0.49 -0.21 8.43
N GLY A 293 -0.44 -1.15 8.31
CA GLY A 293 -1.88 -0.89 8.11
C GLY A 293 -2.73 -1.63 9.16
N ASN A 294 -4.05 -1.58 8.99
CA ASN A 294 -5.03 -2.23 9.87
C ASN A 294 -4.82 -1.86 11.35
N LEU A 295 -4.70 -0.55 11.60
CA LEU A 295 -4.48 0.00 12.94
C LEU A 295 -5.79 0.27 13.70
N GLU A 296 -6.95 -0.07 13.13
CA GLU A 296 -8.28 0.21 13.69
C GLU A 296 -8.48 -0.48 15.04
N GLU A 297 -7.92 -1.69 15.19
CA GLU A 297 -7.97 -2.49 16.42
C GLU A 297 -6.68 -2.40 17.24
N ALA A 298 -5.69 -1.64 16.77
CA ALA A 298 -4.44 -1.46 17.49
C ALA A 298 -4.66 -0.65 18.78
N GLY A 299 -3.92 -1.00 19.84
CA GLY A 299 -3.84 -0.18 21.04
C GLY A 299 -3.00 1.10 20.79
N GLU A 300 -2.58 1.75 21.87
CA GLU A 300 -1.78 2.98 21.80
C GLU A 300 -0.39 2.78 21.16
N HIS A 301 0.09 1.53 21.10
CA HIS A 301 1.41 1.19 20.59
C HIS A 301 1.37 -0.07 19.74
N VAL A 302 2.24 -0.10 18.72
CA VAL A 302 2.54 -1.27 17.90
C VAL A 302 4.00 -1.66 18.14
N SER A 303 4.23 -2.93 18.52
CA SER A 303 5.55 -3.42 18.94
C SER A 303 6.20 -4.30 17.88
N PHE A 304 7.44 -3.98 17.54
CA PHE A 304 8.34 -4.81 16.72
C PHE A 304 9.35 -5.49 17.65
N ARG A 305 9.60 -6.80 17.44
CA ARG A 305 10.60 -7.53 18.19
C ARG A 305 11.72 -7.96 17.27
N LEU A 306 12.94 -7.59 17.62
CA LEU A 306 14.13 -7.85 16.84
C LEU A 306 15.12 -8.68 17.66
N GLN A 307 15.80 -9.61 17.00
CA GLN A 307 16.75 -10.49 17.61
C GLN A 307 17.80 -10.96 16.59
N ILE A 308 19.06 -11.15 16.98
CA ILE A 308 20.05 -11.85 16.16
C ILE A 308 20.11 -13.29 16.65
N ARG A 309 20.13 -14.25 15.74
CA ARG A 309 20.38 -15.66 16.05
C ARG A 309 21.59 -16.17 15.27
N SER A 310 22.31 -17.13 15.87
CA SER A 310 23.42 -17.84 15.27
C SER A 310 23.44 -19.28 15.74
N LYS A 311 23.93 -20.20 14.91
CA LYS A 311 23.96 -21.63 15.25
C LYS A 311 25.06 -22.04 16.23
N ASN A 312 26.10 -21.25 16.38
CA ASN A 312 27.22 -21.54 17.27
C ASN A 312 27.27 -20.67 18.52
N SER A 313 26.30 -19.83 18.75
CA SER A 313 26.20 -19.06 19.99
C SER A 313 25.74 -19.99 21.13
N GLN A 314 26.34 -19.85 22.32
CA GLN A 314 25.92 -20.58 23.55
C GLN A 314 24.48 -20.21 23.94
N ASN A 315 24.13 -18.94 23.79
CA ASN A 315 22.76 -18.48 23.71
C ASN A 315 22.44 -18.28 22.23
N PRO A 316 21.62 -19.15 21.60
CA PRO A 316 21.42 -19.11 20.15
C PRO A 316 20.88 -17.78 19.65
N ASN A 317 20.46 -16.92 20.56
CA ASN A 317 19.84 -15.62 20.27
C ASN A 317 20.52 -14.51 21.08
N SER A 318 20.60 -13.31 20.51
CA SER A 318 20.92 -12.09 21.25
C SER A 318 19.80 -11.72 22.23
N GLU A 319 20.00 -10.69 23.03
CA GLU A 319 18.90 -10.02 23.71
C GLU A 319 17.85 -9.55 22.70
N THR A 320 16.58 -9.64 23.10
CA THR A 320 15.47 -9.16 22.27
C THR A 320 15.31 -7.66 22.43
N VAL A 321 15.40 -6.93 21.33
CA VAL A 321 15.08 -5.50 21.28
C VAL A 321 13.61 -5.34 20.90
N VAL A 322 12.86 -4.58 21.70
CA VAL A 322 11.46 -4.24 21.42
C VAL A 322 11.38 -2.77 21.06
N LEU A 323 10.80 -2.48 19.91
CA LEU A 323 10.51 -1.13 19.45
C LEU A 323 9.01 -0.88 19.53
N ASP A 324 8.61 0.01 20.41
CA ASP A 324 7.23 0.43 20.58
C ASP A 324 6.98 1.75 19.84
N VAL A 325 6.10 1.70 18.84
CA VAL A 325 5.75 2.84 18.02
C VAL A 325 4.36 3.31 18.38
N GLN A 326 4.22 4.60 18.71
CA GLN A 326 2.94 5.22 19.05
C GLN A 326 1.95 5.17 17.88
N VAL A 327 0.69 4.87 18.19
CA VAL A 327 -0.44 4.95 17.26
C VAL A 327 -1.31 6.14 17.66
N ARG A 328 -1.78 6.91 16.69
CA ARG A 328 -2.70 8.04 16.89
C ARG A 328 -3.82 8.00 15.86
N ALA A 329 -4.95 8.58 16.25
CA ALA A 329 -6.04 8.84 15.34
C ALA A 329 -6.15 10.35 15.09
N GLU A 330 -6.24 10.75 13.82
CA GLU A 330 -6.32 12.15 13.41
C GLU A 330 -7.35 12.31 12.29
N ALA A 331 -8.32 13.17 12.49
CA ALA A 331 -9.36 13.46 11.51
C ALA A 331 -9.38 14.97 11.19
N HIS A 332 -9.47 15.28 9.92
CA HIS A 332 -9.59 16.63 9.40
C HIS A 332 -10.88 16.77 8.58
N LEU A 333 -11.86 17.47 9.14
CA LEU A 333 -13.09 17.75 8.46
C LEU A 333 -13.11 19.19 7.98
N GLU A 334 -13.53 19.38 6.74
CA GLU A 334 -13.71 20.67 6.11
C GLU A 334 -15.17 20.88 5.77
N LEU A 335 -15.76 21.98 6.27
CA LEU A 335 -17.11 22.40 5.92
C LEU A 335 -17.04 23.56 4.94
N ARG A 336 -17.63 23.39 3.78
CA ARG A 336 -17.75 24.41 2.74
C ARG A 336 -19.21 24.75 2.49
N GLY A 337 -19.48 26.02 2.22
CA GLY A 337 -20.82 26.48 1.85
C GLY A 337 -20.82 27.17 0.49
N ASN A 338 -21.90 27.01 -0.25
CA ASN A 338 -22.12 27.64 -1.53
C ASN A 338 -23.59 28.06 -1.70
N SER A 339 -23.81 29.20 -2.39
CA SER A 339 -25.13 29.69 -2.77
C SER A 339 -25.35 29.59 -4.28
N PHE A 340 -26.53 29.12 -4.66
CA PHE A 340 -26.95 29.16 -6.06
C PHE A 340 -28.35 29.77 -6.19
N PRO A 341 -28.48 30.87 -6.95
CA PRO A 341 -27.41 31.71 -7.45
C PRO A 341 -26.74 32.54 -6.35
N ALA A 342 -25.51 32.96 -6.55
CA ALA A 342 -24.78 33.81 -5.60
C ALA A 342 -25.37 35.24 -5.49
N SER A 343 -26.05 35.70 -6.55
CA SER A 343 -26.75 36.99 -6.60
C SER A 343 -28.06 36.86 -7.39
N LEU A 344 -29.09 37.55 -6.92
CA LEU A 344 -30.39 37.62 -7.52
C LEU A 344 -30.73 39.06 -7.91
N LEU A 345 -31.28 39.24 -9.09
CA LEU A 345 -31.86 40.48 -9.56
C LEU A 345 -33.37 40.38 -9.51
N MET A 346 -34.04 41.27 -8.75
CA MET A 346 -35.50 41.35 -8.74
C MET A 346 -35.96 42.45 -9.68
N ALA A 347 -36.92 42.14 -10.56
CA ALA A 347 -37.53 43.13 -11.43
C ALA A 347 -38.36 44.19 -10.66
N ALA A 348 -38.51 45.38 -11.18
CA ALA A 348 -39.36 46.42 -10.63
C ALA A 348 -40.86 46.02 -10.67
N GLU A 349 -41.67 46.58 -9.74
CA GLU A 349 -43.12 46.31 -9.68
C GLU A 349 -43.80 46.69 -11.02
N GLY A 350 -44.36 45.73 -11.72
CA GLY A 350 -45.11 45.89 -12.97
C GLY A 350 -45.07 44.67 -13.88
N ASP A 351 -43.97 43.93 -13.89
CA ASP A 351 -43.78 42.79 -14.80
C ASP A 351 -44.27 41.44 -14.26
N TRP A 352 -44.81 41.40 -13.05
CA TRP A 352 -45.21 40.15 -12.41
C TRP A 352 -46.59 39.62 -12.90
N GLU A 353 -47.42 40.48 -13.47
CA GLU A 353 -48.78 40.10 -13.86
C GLU A 353 -48.91 39.47 -15.26
N ASN A 354 -47.89 39.59 -16.11
CA ASN A 354 -47.97 39.17 -17.51
C ASN A 354 -46.90 38.22 -18.04
N SER A 355 -46.04 37.69 -17.18
CA SER A 355 -45.03 36.72 -17.60
C SER A 355 -45.42 35.30 -17.22
N SER A 356 -45.91 34.54 -18.19
CA SER A 356 -46.09 33.10 -18.11
C SER A 356 -44.76 32.32 -18.07
N ASP A 357 -43.63 33.02 -18.09
CA ASP A 357 -42.29 32.49 -18.03
C ASP A 357 -41.57 33.03 -16.79
N ASN A 358 -41.97 32.54 -15.60
CA ASN A 358 -41.35 32.89 -14.32
C ASN A 358 -39.97 32.27 -14.12
N LEU A 359 -39.15 32.26 -15.14
CA LEU A 359 -37.74 31.95 -15.07
C LEU A 359 -36.98 33.28 -15.17
N GLY A 360 -36.23 33.64 -14.11
CA GLY A 360 -35.31 34.78 -14.13
C GLY A 360 -34.37 34.73 -15.32
N PRO A 361 -33.55 35.78 -15.59
CA PRO A 361 -32.78 35.87 -16.79
C PRO A 361 -31.92 34.61 -16.97
N LYS A 362 -32.18 33.91 -18.10
CA LYS A 362 -31.54 32.69 -18.49
C LYS A 362 -30.04 32.93 -18.67
N VAL A 363 -29.22 32.49 -17.72
CA VAL A 363 -27.79 32.38 -17.94
C VAL A 363 -27.56 31.05 -18.64
N GLU A 364 -27.41 31.09 -19.93
CA GLU A 364 -27.18 29.92 -20.78
C GLU A 364 -25.70 29.52 -20.66
N HIS A 365 -25.43 28.51 -19.82
CA HIS A 365 -24.20 27.76 -19.93
C HIS A 365 -24.47 26.59 -20.86
N THR A 366 -24.04 26.71 -22.10
CA THR A 366 -24.13 25.69 -23.13
C THR A 366 -23.19 24.53 -22.78
N TYR A 367 -23.75 23.42 -22.31
CA TYR A 367 -23.10 22.12 -22.35
C TYR A 367 -23.80 21.31 -23.44
N GLU A 368 -23.12 21.04 -24.55
CA GLU A 368 -23.60 20.13 -25.58
C GLU A 368 -23.75 18.71 -25.02
N VAL A 369 -25.00 18.22 -24.93
CA VAL A 369 -25.30 16.79 -25.01
C VAL A 369 -26.61 16.62 -25.77
N GLY A 370 -26.57 15.75 -26.76
CA GLY A 370 -27.51 15.53 -27.82
C GLY A 370 -28.96 15.20 -27.44
N ARG A 371 -29.80 15.66 -28.32
CA ARG A 371 -31.17 15.30 -28.75
C ARG A 371 -31.95 14.24 -28.00
N SER A 372 -33.21 14.56 -27.63
CA SER A 372 -34.42 13.94 -28.24
C SER A 372 -35.72 14.60 -27.78
N LEU A 373 -36.46 15.11 -28.73
CA LEU A 373 -37.89 15.18 -29.07
C LEU A 373 -38.99 14.88 -28.01
N GLY A 374 -40.03 15.79 -27.95
CA GLY A 374 -41.43 15.41 -27.80
C GLY A 374 -42.27 16.26 -26.88
N ALA A 375 -43.09 17.17 -27.41
CA ALA A 375 -44.26 17.82 -26.78
C ALA A 375 -45.44 16.82 -26.63
N PRO A 376 -46.62 17.15 -26.05
CA PRO A 376 -47.39 18.40 -25.99
C PRO A 376 -48.18 18.69 -24.70
N GLY A 377 -48.53 19.94 -24.57
CA GLY A 377 -49.68 20.65 -24.00
C GLY A 377 -50.71 20.04 -23.02
N TRP A 378 -50.98 20.83 -21.94
CA TRP A 378 -52.26 20.77 -21.22
C TRP A 378 -52.70 22.17 -20.82
N VAL A 379 -54.00 22.38 -21.04
CA VAL A 379 -54.76 23.60 -20.82
C VAL A 379 -55.07 23.80 -19.33
N GLY A 380 -54.78 24.96 -18.80
CA GLY A 380 -55.03 25.32 -17.42
C GLY A 380 -56.51 25.66 -17.15
N ARG A 381 -57.01 25.22 -16.01
CA ARG A 381 -58.26 25.69 -15.38
C ARG A 381 -57.96 26.83 -14.43
N VAL A 382 -58.72 27.91 -14.52
CA VAL A 382 -58.71 29.04 -13.58
C VAL A 382 -59.42 28.63 -12.30
N PRO A 383 -58.83 28.77 -11.09
CA PRO A 383 -59.56 28.61 -9.83
C PRO A 383 -60.21 29.91 -9.37
N ALA A 384 -61.32 29.75 -8.67
CA ALA A 384 -62.14 30.80 -8.12
C ALA A 384 -61.47 31.54 -6.94
N GLU A 385 -61.91 32.80 -6.75
CA GLU A 385 -61.55 33.68 -5.63
C GLU A 385 -61.72 33.01 -4.25
N GLY A 386 -60.65 33.07 -3.41
CA GLY A 386 -60.81 32.76 -2.00
C GLY A 386 -59.55 32.50 -1.20
N ASP A 387 -58.38 32.08 -1.77
CA ASP A 387 -57.23 31.69 -0.99
C ASP A 387 -55.90 32.22 -1.57
N TRP A 388 -55.78 33.54 -1.69
CA TRP A 388 -54.56 34.18 -2.19
C TRP A 388 -53.33 34.02 -1.25
N GLU A 389 -53.53 33.71 0.03
CA GLU A 389 -52.42 33.47 0.97
C GLU A 389 -51.68 32.13 0.74
N ASN A 390 -52.30 31.19 0.06
CA ASN A 390 -51.76 29.86 -0.25
C ASN A 390 -51.45 29.66 -1.74
N SER A 391 -51.33 30.73 -2.53
CA SER A 391 -51.00 30.63 -3.94
C SER A 391 -49.48 30.51 -4.19
N SER A 392 -49.09 29.65 -5.15
CA SER A 392 -47.72 29.57 -5.66
C SER A 392 -47.22 30.87 -6.29
N ASP A 393 -48.13 31.78 -6.62
CA ASP A 393 -47.79 33.12 -7.16
C ASP A 393 -47.09 34.04 -6.14
N ASN A 394 -47.05 33.65 -4.87
CA ASN A 394 -46.29 34.32 -3.81
C ASN A 394 -44.82 33.90 -3.72
N LEU A 395 -44.43 32.88 -4.48
CA LEU A 395 -43.06 32.41 -4.54
C LEU A 395 -42.23 33.25 -5.53
N GLY A 396 -41.20 33.88 -5.05
CA GLY A 396 -40.21 34.62 -5.84
C GLY A 396 -39.10 33.72 -6.41
N PRO A 397 -37.97 34.30 -6.75
CA PRO A 397 -36.83 33.55 -7.25
C PRO A 397 -36.32 32.48 -6.28
N LYS A 398 -35.91 31.34 -6.82
CA LYS A 398 -35.33 30.22 -6.07
C LYS A 398 -33.93 30.55 -5.55
N VAL A 399 -33.65 30.13 -4.32
CA VAL A 399 -32.34 30.22 -3.67
C VAL A 399 -32.00 28.85 -3.12
N GLU A 400 -30.81 28.40 -3.38
CA GLU A 400 -30.25 27.16 -2.83
C GLU A 400 -28.98 27.45 -2.02
N HIS A 401 -28.98 27.08 -0.76
CA HIS A 401 -27.79 27.09 0.08
C HIS A 401 -27.34 25.66 0.30
N THR A 402 -26.15 25.34 -0.19
CA THR A 402 -25.55 24.01 -0.10
C THR A 402 -24.36 24.05 0.85
N TYR A 403 -24.30 23.07 1.75
CA TYR A 403 -23.17 22.82 2.62
C TYR A 403 -22.62 21.44 2.35
N GLU A 404 -21.32 21.37 2.05
CA GLU A 404 -20.58 20.15 1.83
C GLU A 404 -19.59 19.95 2.97
N LEU A 405 -19.65 18.80 3.61
CA LEU A 405 -18.70 18.33 4.60
C LEU A 405 -17.83 17.25 4.00
N HIS A 406 -16.52 17.37 4.15
CA HIS A 406 -15.55 16.43 3.59
C HIS A 406 -14.53 16.02 4.66
N ASN A 407 -14.34 14.71 4.85
CA ASN A 407 -13.27 14.17 5.69
C ASN A 407 -11.98 14.02 4.88
N ASN A 408 -11.09 15.01 4.98
CA ASN A 408 -9.77 15.02 4.35
C ASN A 408 -8.71 14.29 5.19
N GLY A 409 -9.05 13.91 6.42
CA GLY A 409 -8.14 13.24 7.35
C GLY A 409 -8.01 11.75 7.08
N PRO A 410 -7.01 11.10 7.67
CA PRO A 410 -6.80 9.66 7.53
C PRO A 410 -7.83 8.84 8.32
N SER A 411 -8.29 9.35 9.46
CA SER A 411 -9.13 8.58 10.38
C SER A 411 -10.62 8.82 10.16
N THR A 412 -11.42 7.79 10.38
CA THR A 412 -12.88 7.86 10.42
C THR A 412 -13.36 8.59 11.68
N VAL A 413 -14.44 9.31 11.58
CA VAL A 413 -15.12 9.97 12.72
C VAL A 413 -16.46 9.34 13.00
N SER A 414 -16.90 9.38 14.27
CA SER A 414 -18.20 8.87 14.71
C SER A 414 -19.00 9.94 15.44
N GLY A 415 -20.33 9.90 15.23
CA GLY A 415 -21.24 10.83 15.87
C GLY A 415 -21.01 12.27 15.41
N LEU A 416 -21.13 12.50 14.12
CA LEU A 416 -21.05 13.83 13.53
C LEU A 416 -22.40 14.51 13.58
N HIS A 417 -22.44 15.71 14.14
CA HIS A 417 -23.60 16.57 14.24
C HIS A 417 -23.35 17.85 13.45
N LEU A 418 -24.18 18.11 12.46
CA LEU A 418 -24.18 19.32 11.65
C LEU A 418 -25.47 20.10 11.92
N ARG A 419 -25.35 21.38 12.22
CA ARG A 419 -26.49 22.28 12.44
C ARG A 419 -26.45 23.41 11.43
N LEU A 420 -27.61 23.67 10.79
CA LEU A 420 -27.78 24.78 9.87
C LEU A 420 -28.81 25.76 10.42
N HIS A 421 -28.50 27.03 10.34
CA HIS A 421 -29.40 28.13 10.63
C HIS A 421 -29.73 28.88 9.34
N LEU A 422 -30.96 28.84 8.93
CA LEU A 422 -31.46 29.46 7.69
C LEU A 422 -32.45 30.58 8.08
N PRO A 423 -32.29 31.84 7.59
CA PRO A 423 -33.24 32.91 7.85
C PRO A 423 -34.53 32.62 7.09
N GLY A 424 -35.54 32.02 7.75
CA GLY A 424 -36.75 31.56 7.12
C GLY A 424 -37.96 32.43 7.42
N GLN A 425 -38.34 32.57 8.69
CA GLN A 425 -39.56 33.26 9.10
C GLN A 425 -39.23 34.42 10.02
N SER A 426 -39.93 35.55 9.85
CA SER A 426 -40.02 36.60 10.84
C SER A 426 -41.32 36.41 11.66
N GLN A 427 -41.33 36.91 12.92
CA GLN A 427 -42.56 36.86 13.77
C GLN A 427 -43.79 37.50 13.11
N THR A 428 -43.58 38.32 12.08
CA THR A 428 -44.65 39.02 11.36
C THR A 428 -44.65 38.76 9.84
N SER A 429 -43.61 38.16 9.26
CA SER A 429 -43.50 37.94 7.81
C SER A 429 -42.43 36.92 7.46
N ASP A 430 -42.71 36.03 6.51
CA ASP A 430 -41.74 35.11 5.93
C ASP A 430 -40.79 35.87 5.01
N LEU A 431 -39.47 35.58 5.02
CA LEU A 431 -38.47 36.13 4.11
C LEU A 431 -38.05 35.11 3.05
N LEU A 432 -37.69 33.92 3.52
CA LEU A 432 -37.44 32.75 2.72
C LEU A 432 -38.50 31.69 3.04
N TYR A 433 -39.14 31.18 2.02
CA TYR A 433 -40.02 30.04 2.12
C TYR A 433 -39.22 28.77 1.78
N ILE A 434 -38.87 27.99 2.80
CA ILE A 434 -38.08 26.76 2.64
C ILE A 434 -39.01 25.65 2.17
N VAL A 435 -38.75 25.08 1.00
CA VAL A 435 -39.60 24.07 0.37
C VAL A 435 -39.09 22.65 0.57
N ASP A 436 -37.73 22.48 0.59
CA ASP A 436 -37.15 21.17 0.68
C ASP A 436 -35.73 21.22 1.29
N ILE A 437 -35.36 20.13 1.96
CA ILE A 437 -33.99 19.89 2.47
C ILE A 437 -33.48 18.58 1.89
N GLN A 438 -32.62 18.67 0.91
CA GLN A 438 -32.02 17.51 0.27
C GLN A 438 -30.71 17.12 0.92
N THR A 439 -30.49 15.82 1.11
CA THR A 439 -29.30 15.29 1.75
C THR A 439 -28.60 14.25 0.88
N GLN A 440 -27.27 14.21 0.93
CA GLN A 440 -26.46 13.21 0.28
C GLN A 440 -25.36 12.73 1.22
N GLY A 441 -24.80 11.53 0.96
CA GLY A 441 -23.71 10.99 1.77
C GLY A 441 -24.13 10.39 3.11
N GLY A 442 -25.41 10.04 3.27
CA GLY A 442 -25.91 9.35 4.47
C GLY A 442 -26.35 10.27 5.61
N LEU A 443 -26.33 11.60 5.42
CA LEU A 443 -26.83 12.57 6.39
C LEU A 443 -28.32 12.39 6.61
N GLN A 444 -28.74 12.34 7.88
CA GLN A 444 -30.12 12.32 8.30
C GLN A 444 -30.46 13.67 8.93
N CYS A 445 -31.33 14.45 8.28
CA CYS A 445 -31.66 15.80 8.70
C CYS A 445 -33.09 15.92 9.19
N SER A 446 -33.27 16.68 10.26
CA SER A 446 -34.57 17.05 10.85
C SER A 446 -34.72 18.57 10.91
N PRO A 447 -35.41 19.20 9.94
CA PRO A 447 -35.67 20.63 9.95
C PRO A 447 -36.80 21.01 10.94
N GLN A 448 -36.62 22.16 11.61
CA GLN A 448 -37.59 22.74 12.54
C GLN A 448 -37.78 24.25 12.24
N PRO A 449 -38.96 24.71 11.79
CA PRO A 449 -40.17 23.95 11.43
C PRO A 449 -39.97 23.07 10.19
N SER A 450 -40.91 22.14 9.95
CA SER A 450 -40.89 21.30 8.75
C SER A 450 -40.97 22.14 7.47
N PRO A 451 -40.27 21.75 6.39
CA PRO A 451 -40.30 22.47 5.11
C PRO A 451 -41.70 22.42 4.49
N ASN A 452 -41.98 23.42 3.65
CA ASN A 452 -43.25 23.60 2.94
C ASN A 452 -44.50 23.54 3.86
N PRO A 453 -44.57 24.37 4.92
CA PRO A 453 -45.66 24.30 5.90
C PRO A 453 -47.03 24.63 5.31
N ARG A 454 -47.08 25.37 4.19
CA ARG A 454 -48.33 25.76 3.49
C ARG A 454 -48.72 24.79 2.38
N GLN A 455 -47.93 23.70 2.18
CA GLN A 455 -48.14 22.68 1.14
C GLN A 455 -48.32 23.27 -0.27
N LEU A 456 -47.50 24.30 -0.58
CA LEU A 456 -47.53 24.92 -1.90
C LEU A 456 -46.98 23.97 -2.96
N ASP A 457 -47.63 23.95 -4.14
CA ASP A 457 -47.10 23.19 -5.28
C ASP A 457 -46.05 24.04 -5.98
N TRP A 458 -44.79 23.61 -5.92
CA TRP A 458 -43.63 24.31 -6.50
C TRP A 458 -43.00 23.58 -7.69
N GLY A 459 -43.77 22.64 -8.31
CA GLY A 459 -43.43 21.99 -9.56
C GLY A 459 -42.18 21.09 -9.46
N LEU A 460 -42.34 19.94 -8.82
CA LEU A 460 -41.31 18.90 -8.71
C LEU A 460 -41.13 18.21 -10.06
N HIS A 461 -40.22 18.72 -10.89
CA HIS A 461 -39.53 17.85 -11.86
C HIS A 461 -38.33 17.22 -11.17
N SER A 462 -38.52 15.98 -10.72
CA SER A 462 -37.48 15.12 -10.17
C SER A 462 -36.33 15.01 -11.16
N PRO A 463 -35.13 15.44 -10.85
CA PRO A 463 -33.97 15.07 -11.67
C PRO A 463 -33.57 13.64 -11.34
N THR A 464 -33.63 12.77 -12.32
CA THR A 464 -32.97 11.46 -12.33
C THR A 464 -31.50 11.61 -11.94
N PRO A 465 -30.92 10.68 -11.15
CA PRO A 465 -29.54 10.78 -10.71
C PRO A 465 -28.60 10.70 -11.91
N SER A 466 -27.82 11.75 -12.12
CA SER A 466 -26.76 11.80 -13.13
C SER A 466 -25.53 10.99 -12.66
N PRO A 467 -24.84 10.30 -13.58
CA PRO A 467 -23.70 9.46 -13.24
C PRO A 467 -22.48 10.30 -12.81
N VAL A 468 -21.80 9.80 -11.80
CA VAL A 468 -20.55 10.33 -11.26
C VAL A 468 -19.45 10.27 -12.30
N TYR A 469 -18.91 11.42 -12.69
CA TYR A 469 -17.66 11.52 -13.49
C TYR A 469 -16.49 11.96 -12.60
N PRO A 470 -15.30 11.41 -12.83
CA PRO A 470 -14.13 11.71 -12.01
C PRO A 470 -13.61 13.13 -12.24
N ALA A 471 -13.30 13.81 -11.15
CA ALA A 471 -12.79 15.16 -11.14
C ALA A 471 -11.37 15.23 -11.72
N HIS A 472 -11.24 15.90 -12.88
CA HIS A 472 -9.95 16.36 -13.38
C HIS A 472 -9.60 17.71 -12.74
N HIS A 473 -8.43 17.77 -12.12
CA HIS A 473 -7.80 19.01 -11.64
C HIS A 473 -7.77 20.08 -12.74
N LYS A 474 -8.40 21.21 -12.52
CA LYS A 474 -8.17 22.45 -13.30
C LYS A 474 -7.66 23.58 -12.41
N ARG A 475 -6.50 24.02 -12.80
CA ARG A 475 -5.70 25.16 -12.37
C ARG A 475 -6.54 26.43 -12.17
N ASN A 476 -6.41 27.07 -11.02
CA ASN A 476 -6.96 28.40 -10.74
C ASN A 476 -6.48 29.43 -11.78
N ARG A 477 -7.41 29.96 -12.53
CA ARG A 477 -7.20 31.12 -13.39
C ARG A 477 -7.63 32.37 -12.62
N ARG A 478 -6.69 33.28 -12.40
CA ARG A 478 -6.90 34.56 -11.74
C ARG A 478 -8.02 35.31 -12.49
N GLN A 479 -9.03 35.79 -11.77
CA GLN A 479 -10.04 36.71 -12.26
C GLN A 479 -9.36 38.02 -12.64
N ALA A 480 -9.50 38.41 -13.93
CA ALA A 480 -9.12 39.72 -14.38
C ALA A 480 -10.18 40.74 -13.92
N VAL A 481 -9.77 41.71 -13.14
CA VAL A 481 -10.56 42.87 -12.77
C VAL A 481 -10.67 43.76 -14.01
N LEU A 482 -11.89 43.96 -14.51
CA LEU A 482 -12.21 44.96 -15.53
C LEU A 482 -12.17 46.36 -14.88
N PRO A 483 -11.40 47.32 -15.41
CA PRO A 483 -11.40 48.67 -14.90
C PRO A 483 -12.54 49.48 -15.55
N GLY A 484 -13.38 50.08 -14.73
CA GLY A 484 -14.17 51.21 -15.09
C GLY A 484 -15.68 51.07 -15.05
N GLN A 485 -16.27 50.84 -13.89
CA GLN A 485 -17.61 51.36 -13.61
C GLN A 485 -17.53 52.30 -12.40
N LYS A 486 -17.85 53.54 -12.62
CA LYS A 486 -18.00 54.55 -11.58
C LYS A 486 -19.14 54.11 -10.66
N GLN A 487 -18.83 53.82 -9.39
CA GLN A 487 -19.80 53.64 -8.33
C GLN A 487 -20.62 54.95 -8.19
N PRO A 488 -21.96 54.85 -8.08
CA PRO A 488 -22.76 55.98 -7.61
C PRO A 488 -22.50 56.16 -6.12
N SER A 489 -22.12 57.34 -5.75
CA SER A 489 -21.95 57.77 -4.36
C SER A 489 -23.31 57.93 -3.70
N SER A 490 -23.67 57.04 -2.85
CA SER A 490 -24.61 57.01 -1.70
C SER A 490 -25.29 55.63 -1.59
N LEU A 491 -24.50 54.58 -1.33
CA LEU A 491 -25.07 53.28 -0.93
C LEU A 491 -25.06 53.23 0.59
N GLN A 492 -26.26 53.16 1.17
CA GLN A 492 -26.45 52.58 2.51
C GLN A 492 -25.91 51.15 2.43
N ASP A 493 -25.16 50.73 3.49
CA ASP A 493 -24.68 49.35 3.59
C ASP A 493 -25.84 48.35 3.38
N PRO A 494 -25.66 47.29 2.58
CA PRO A 494 -26.70 46.33 2.30
C PRO A 494 -27.22 45.71 3.62
N ILE A 495 -28.53 45.67 3.78
CA ILE A 495 -29.17 45.12 4.99
C ILE A 495 -28.85 43.63 5.06
N LEU A 496 -28.20 43.20 6.13
CA LEU A 496 -27.88 41.80 6.36
C LEU A 496 -29.09 41.12 7.05
N LEU A 497 -29.65 40.12 6.37
CA LEU A 497 -30.71 39.26 6.90
C LEU A 497 -30.10 37.92 7.31
N SER A 498 -29.89 37.76 8.60
CA SER A 498 -29.35 36.56 9.23
C SER A 498 -30.25 36.10 10.37
N CYS A 499 -29.92 34.99 10.96
CA CYS A 499 -30.62 34.48 12.14
C CYS A 499 -30.50 35.39 13.39
N ASP A 500 -29.60 36.34 13.39
CA ASP A 500 -29.48 37.35 14.45
C ASP A 500 -30.59 38.43 14.32
N SER A 501 -31.07 38.65 13.10
CA SER A 501 -32.06 39.70 12.75
C SER A 501 -33.45 39.15 12.45
N ALA A 502 -33.60 37.84 12.25
CA ALA A 502 -34.86 37.20 11.86
C ALA A 502 -34.99 35.82 12.50
N PRO A 503 -36.25 35.34 12.75
CA PRO A 503 -36.47 33.96 13.17
C PRO A 503 -35.91 32.97 12.16
N CYS A 504 -35.37 31.87 12.67
CA CYS A 504 -34.66 30.88 11.87
C CYS A 504 -35.34 29.55 11.78
N THR A 505 -35.19 28.92 10.62
CA THR A 505 -35.32 27.48 10.50
C THR A 505 -34.00 26.83 10.88
N VAL A 506 -34.06 25.95 11.87
CA VAL A 506 -32.91 25.18 12.34
C VAL A 506 -32.99 23.78 11.79
N VAL A 507 -31.93 23.33 11.11
CA VAL A 507 -31.84 21.97 10.57
C VAL A 507 -30.78 21.24 11.38
N HIS A 508 -31.17 20.16 12.04
CA HIS A 508 -30.28 19.24 12.74
C HIS A 508 -30.01 18.05 11.83
N CYS A 509 -28.74 17.78 11.55
CA CYS A 509 -28.33 16.68 10.72
C CYS A 509 -27.33 15.83 11.50
N ASP A 510 -27.56 14.52 11.48
CA ASP A 510 -26.73 13.54 12.14
C ASP A 510 -26.15 12.55 11.11
N LEU A 511 -24.88 12.23 11.26
CA LEU A 511 -24.19 11.20 10.50
C LEU A 511 -23.48 10.28 11.49
N PRO A 512 -23.88 9.00 11.59
CA PRO A 512 -23.29 8.08 12.57
C PRO A 512 -21.80 7.90 12.40
N GLU A 513 -21.33 7.81 11.15
CA GLU A 513 -19.94 7.57 10.81
C GLU A 513 -19.57 8.24 9.49
N MET A 514 -18.37 8.81 9.41
CA MET A 514 -17.82 9.41 8.20
C MET A 514 -16.38 8.95 7.97
N ALA A 515 -16.22 8.09 6.97
CA ALA A 515 -14.93 7.49 6.61
C ALA A 515 -13.98 8.49 5.92
N ARG A 516 -12.70 8.13 5.82
CA ARG A 516 -11.67 8.85 5.05
C ARG A 516 -12.15 9.12 3.62
N GLY A 517 -12.05 10.37 3.17
CA GLY A 517 -12.40 10.81 1.82
C GLY A 517 -13.91 10.85 1.53
N GLN A 518 -14.75 10.49 2.49
CA GLN A 518 -16.20 10.58 2.34
C GLN A 518 -16.65 12.04 2.32
N ARG A 519 -17.72 12.28 1.55
CA ARG A 519 -18.40 13.56 1.46
C ARG A 519 -19.85 13.41 1.86
N ALA A 520 -20.35 14.41 2.56
CA ALA A 520 -21.75 14.52 2.91
C ALA A 520 -22.22 15.93 2.56
N MET A 521 -23.43 16.04 2.02
CA MET A 521 -23.95 17.31 1.52
C MET A 521 -25.39 17.52 1.98
N VAL A 522 -25.71 18.75 2.35
CA VAL A 522 -27.09 19.20 2.62
C VAL A 522 -27.37 20.44 1.81
N THR A 523 -28.48 20.42 1.06
CA THR A 523 -28.95 21.55 0.24
C THR A 523 -30.32 21.99 0.73
N ALA A 524 -30.41 23.23 1.17
CA ALA A 524 -31.66 23.86 1.50
C ALA A 524 -32.20 24.59 0.27
N GLN A 525 -33.36 24.17 -0.21
CA GLN A 525 -34.10 24.81 -1.30
C GLN A 525 -35.16 25.75 -0.74
N ALA A 526 -35.09 27.00 -1.12
CA ALA A 526 -35.99 28.04 -0.68
C ALA A 526 -36.38 28.99 -1.80
N PHE A 527 -37.47 29.69 -1.63
CA PHE A 527 -37.90 30.78 -2.49
C PHE A 527 -38.00 32.08 -1.67
N LEU A 528 -37.68 33.21 -2.30
CA LEU A 528 -38.01 34.51 -1.70
C LEU A 528 -39.53 34.66 -1.53
N TRP A 529 -39.98 35.11 -0.37
CA TRP A 529 -41.38 35.30 -0.10
C TRP A 529 -41.83 36.71 -0.53
N LEU A 530 -42.48 36.83 -1.68
CA LEU A 530 -42.85 38.11 -2.31
C LEU A 530 -43.77 38.99 -1.46
N PRO A 531 -44.77 38.48 -0.74
CA PRO A 531 -45.64 39.31 0.07
C PRO A 531 -44.91 40.15 1.11
N SER A 532 -43.89 39.61 1.73
CA SER A 532 -43.09 40.35 2.72
C SER A 532 -42.21 41.44 2.06
N LEU A 533 -41.69 41.17 0.87
CA LEU A 533 -40.92 42.15 0.11
C LEU A 533 -41.75 43.26 -0.49
N ARG A 534 -43.05 43.01 -0.76
CA ARG A 534 -44.01 44.05 -1.16
C ARG A 534 -44.37 44.99 -0.01
N GLN A 535 -44.47 44.44 1.22
CA GLN A 535 -44.79 45.25 2.41
C GLN A 535 -43.60 46.12 2.87
N ARG A 536 -42.38 45.65 2.62
CA ARG A 536 -41.11 46.35 2.97
C ARG A 536 -40.20 46.33 1.77
N PRO A 537 -40.26 47.31 0.87
CA PRO A 537 -39.39 47.35 -0.29
C PRO A 537 -37.95 47.57 0.14
N LEU A 538 -37.15 46.52 0.03
CA LEU A 538 -35.71 46.56 0.25
C LEU A 538 -35.05 46.64 -1.12
N ASP A 539 -34.22 47.67 -1.33
CA ASP A 539 -33.53 47.87 -2.60
C ASP A 539 -32.31 46.94 -2.74
N GLN A 540 -31.67 46.65 -1.63
CA GLN A 540 -30.53 45.75 -1.59
C GLN A 540 -30.45 45.07 -0.22
N PHE A 541 -30.25 43.76 -0.22
CA PHE A 541 -30.04 43.00 1.01
C PHE A 541 -29.20 41.74 0.74
N VAL A 542 -28.61 41.18 1.81
CA VAL A 542 -27.83 39.94 1.79
C VAL A 542 -28.51 38.92 2.69
N LEU A 543 -28.83 37.77 2.14
CA LEU A 543 -29.29 36.60 2.90
C LEU A 543 -28.07 35.84 3.36
N ARG A 544 -27.94 35.61 4.67
CA ARG A 544 -26.84 34.83 5.25
C ARG A 544 -27.40 33.67 6.03
N SER A 545 -26.98 32.45 5.63
CA SER A 545 -27.15 31.24 6.45
C SER A 545 -25.81 30.85 7.10
N HIS A 546 -25.89 30.09 8.16
CA HIS A 546 -24.73 29.67 8.94
C HIS A 546 -24.86 28.18 9.28
N ALA A 547 -23.77 27.44 9.13
CA ALA A 547 -23.68 26.06 9.53
C ALA A 547 -22.44 25.81 10.37
N TRP A 548 -22.56 24.93 11.35
CA TRP A 548 -21.43 24.43 12.14
C TRP A 548 -21.58 22.96 12.43
N PHE A 549 -20.44 22.29 12.59
CA PHE A 549 -20.42 20.89 12.95
C PHE A 549 -19.54 20.63 14.16
N ASN A 550 -19.82 19.55 14.85
CA ASN A 550 -18.98 18.95 15.86
C ASN A 550 -19.00 17.42 15.73
N VAL A 551 -17.97 16.78 16.25
CA VAL A 551 -17.80 15.32 16.26
C VAL A 551 -17.82 14.85 17.70
N SER A 552 -18.51 13.75 17.99
CA SER A 552 -18.62 13.20 19.33
C SER A 552 -17.42 12.35 19.73
N SER A 553 -16.89 11.54 18.81
CA SER A 553 -15.78 10.62 19.08
C SER A 553 -15.09 10.15 17.79
N LEU A 554 -13.93 9.52 17.96
CA LEU A 554 -13.31 8.66 16.96
C LEU A 554 -13.57 7.21 17.35
N PRO A 555 -13.89 6.30 16.40
CA PRO A 555 -14.25 4.90 16.70
C PRO A 555 -13.05 4.01 17.02
N TYR A 556 -12.03 4.56 17.68
CA TYR A 556 -10.78 3.86 17.97
C TYR A 556 -10.46 3.90 19.46
N ALA A 557 -9.73 2.88 19.94
CA ALA A 557 -9.24 2.82 21.32
C ALA A 557 -8.14 3.85 21.63
N VAL A 558 -7.59 4.49 20.60
CA VAL A 558 -6.51 5.45 20.71
C VAL A 558 -7.07 6.83 21.06
N PRO A 559 -6.53 7.56 22.05
CA PRO A 559 -7.00 8.89 22.40
C PRO A 559 -6.79 9.87 21.24
N ALA A 560 -7.86 10.60 20.90
CA ALA A 560 -7.79 11.70 19.94
C ALA A 560 -7.10 12.92 20.56
N LEU A 561 -6.22 13.56 19.82
CA LEU A 561 -5.55 14.79 20.25
C LEU A 561 -6.57 15.94 20.37
N SER A 562 -7.52 16.04 19.46
CA SER A 562 -8.66 16.96 19.45
C SER A 562 -9.76 16.42 18.54
N LEU A 563 -11.02 16.66 18.91
CA LEU A 563 -12.14 16.35 18.04
C LEU A 563 -12.36 17.51 17.05
N PRO A 564 -12.55 17.22 15.77
CA PRO A 564 -12.75 18.27 14.77
C PRO A 564 -14.09 18.99 14.94
N SER A 565 -14.07 20.29 14.79
CA SER A 565 -15.24 21.15 14.73
C SER A 565 -14.98 22.28 13.74
N GLY A 566 -16.03 22.85 13.17
CA GLY A 566 -15.87 23.97 12.25
C GLY A 566 -17.19 24.60 11.87
N GLU A 567 -17.13 25.74 11.20
CA GLU A 567 -18.28 26.51 10.75
C GLU A 567 -18.09 27.04 9.33
N ALA A 568 -19.19 27.29 8.65
CA ALA A 568 -19.23 27.93 7.34
C ALA A 568 -20.46 28.83 7.22
N GLN A 569 -20.32 29.91 6.45
CA GLN A 569 -21.39 30.84 6.15
C GLN A 569 -21.63 30.91 4.65
N VAL A 570 -22.89 30.98 4.24
CA VAL A 570 -23.30 31.13 2.85
C VAL A 570 -24.11 32.43 2.70
N GLN A 571 -23.82 33.18 1.66
CA GLN A 571 -24.46 34.47 1.42
C GLN A 571 -25.01 34.52 -0.01
N THR A 572 -26.26 35.04 -0.15
CA THR A 572 -26.88 35.40 -1.44
C THR A 572 -27.16 36.88 -1.45
N GLN A 573 -26.65 37.60 -2.43
CA GLN A 573 -26.93 39.02 -2.64
C GLN A 573 -28.25 39.16 -3.42
N VAL A 574 -29.15 40.01 -2.95
CA VAL A 574 -30.42 40.31 -3.63
C VAL A 574 -30.41 41.79 -3.96
N LEU A 575 -30.56 42.12 -5.23
CA LEU A 575 -30.56 43.46 -5.78
C LEU A 575 -31.90 43.73 -6.49
N ARG A 576 -32.51 44.84 -6.24
CA ARG A 576 -33.69 45.32 -7.01
C ARG A 576 -33.21 46.15 -8.17
N VAL A 577 -33.66 45.84 -9.37
CA VAL A 577 -33.43 46.69 -10.54
C VAL A 577 -34.33 47.92 -10.37
N LEU A 578 -33.74 49.08 -10.09
CA LEU A 578 -34.44 50.34 -10.19
C LEU A 578 -34.62 50.60 -11.68
N GLU A 579 -35.89 50.79 -12.17
CA GLU A 579 -36.14 51.27 -13.49
C GLU A 579 -35.41 52.62 -13.67
N ASP A 580 -34.44 52.67 -14.54
CA ASP A 580 -33.96 53.95 -15.06
C ASP A 580 -35.15 54.63 -15.71
N ARG A 581 -35.63 55.73 -15.08
CA ARG A 581 -36.63 56.58 -15.73
C ARG A 581 -36.10 56.92 -17.10
N GLU A 582 -36.67 56.27 -18.11
CA GLU A 582 -36.39 56.65 -19.50
C GLU A 582 -36.70 58.14 -19.62
N VAL A 583 -35.65 58.93 -19.99
CA VAL A 583 -35.82 60.35 -20.25
C VAL A 583 -36.82 60.47 -21.38
N PRO A 584 -38.02 61.07 -21.16
CA PRO A 584 -39.03 61.11 -22.19
C PRO A 584 -38.48 61.72 -23.47
N LEU A 585 -38.73 61.10 -24.61
CA LEU A 585 -38.22 61.48 -25.94
C LEU A 585 -38.41 62.97 -26.26
N TRP A 586 -39.47 63.61 -25.68
CA TRP A 586 -39.76 65.02 -25.86
C TRP A 586 -38.68 65.93 -25.21
N TRP A 587 -38.03 65.53 -24.12
CA TRP A 587 -36.89 66.27 -23.55
C TRP A 587 -35.68 66.28 -24.47
N MET A 588 -35.42 65.20 -25.20
CA MET A 588 -34.39 65.18 -26.22
C MET A 588 -34.77 66.05 -27.40
N LEU A 589 -36.02 66.07 -27.84
CA LEU A 589 -36.52 66.98 -28.91
C LEU A 589 -36.45 68.41 -28.48
N VAL A 590 -36.81 68.79 -27.27
CA VAL A 590 -36.68 70.16 -26.74
C VAL A 590 -35.20 70.57 -26.66
N GLY A 591 -34.31 69.66 -26.24
CA GLY A 591 -32.88 69.94 -26.22
C GLY A 591 -32.28 70.22 -27.64
N VAL A 592 -32.68 69.41 -28.63
CA VAL A 592 -32.22 69.55 -30.01
C VAL A 592 -32.78 70.85 -30.64
N LEU A 593 -34.09 71.13 -30.47
CA LEU A 593 -34.73 72.35 -30.99
C LEU A 593 -34.16 73.57 -30.29
N GLY A 594 -33.95 73.57 -28.98
CA GLY A 594 -33.29 74.66 -28.23
C GLY A 594 -31.89 74.95 -28.71
N GLY A 595 -31.10 73.86 -28.91
CA GLY A 595 -29.73 73.93 -29.44
C GLY A 595 -29.65 74.52 -30.86
N LEU A 596 -30.57 74.11 -31.76
CA LEU A 596 -30.65 74.62 -33.10
C LEU A 596 -31.05 76.11 -33.09
N LEU A 597 -32.01 76.51 -32.25
CA LEU A 597 -32.43 77.88 -32.09
C LEU A 597 -31.29 78.78 -31.58
N LEU A 598 -30.54 78.29 -30.60
CA LEU A 598 -29.35 79.00 -30.09
C LEU A 598 -28.26 79.13 -31.11
N LEU A 599 -28.04 78.10 -31.90
CA LEU A 599 -27.04 78.11 -33.03
C LEU A 599 -27.45 79.10 -34.12
N THR A 600 -28.73 79.15 -34.50
CA THR A 600 -29.23 80.09 -35.46
C THR A 600 -29.12 81.51 -34.95
N LEU A 601 -29.40 81.79 -33.66
CA LEU A 601 -29.20 83.12 -33.07
C LEU A 601 -27.71 83.54 -33.08
N LEU A 602 -26.80 82.61 -32.78
CA LEU A 602 -25.36 82.82 -32.80
C LEU A 602 -24.89 83.18 -34.25
N VAL A 603 -25.35 82.44 -35.25
CA VAL A 603 -25.01 82.68 -36.65
C VAL A 603 -25.53 84.04 -37.11
N LEU A 604 -26.76 84.38 -36.71
CA LEU A 604 -27.37 85.73 -37.02
C LEU A 604 -26.59 86.86 -36.32
N ALA A 605 -26.20 86.67 -35.08
CA ALA A 605 -25.35 87.62 -34.36
C ALA A 605 -23.98 87.81 -35.02
N MET A 606 -23.34 86.74 -35.40
CA MET A 606 -22.06 86.79 -36.13
C MET A 606 -22.22 87.44 -37.51
N TRP A 607 -23.37 87.18 -38.18
CA TRP A 607 -23.67 87.86 -39.47
C TRP A 607 -23.90 89.36 -39.27
N LYS A 608 -24.63 89.78 -38.23
CA LYS A 608 -24.83 91.19 -37.92
C LYS A 608 -23.55 91.86 -37.44
N CYS A 609 -22.65 91.21 -36.79
CA CYS A 609 -21.32 91.70 -36.38
C CYS A 609 -20.29 91.70 -37.53
N GLY A 610 -20.67 91.33 -38.77
CA GLY A 610 -19.79 91.40 -39.94
C GLY A 610 -18.68 90.36 -40.00
N PHE A 611 -18.77 89.31 -39.18
CA PHE A 611 -17.71 88.28 -39.05
C PHE A 611 -17.48 87.52 -40.37
N PHE A 612 -18.46 87.52 -41.31
CA PHE A 612 -18.37 86.88 -42.62
C PHE A 612 -17.99 87.82 -43.77
N LYS A 613 -17.67 89.09 -43.47
CA LYS A 613 -17.16 90.03 -44.52
C LYS A 613 -15.65 89.84 -44.68
N ARG A 614 -15.32 89.11 -45.70
CA ARG A 614 -13.93 88.87 -46.09
C ARG A 614 -13.42 90.10 -46.87
N ASN A 615 -12.56 90.98 -46.31
CA ASN A 615 -11.78 91.97 -47.03
C ASN A 615 -10.60 91.26 -47.70
N ARG A 616 -10.57 91.32 -49.03
CA ARG A 616 -9.39 90.95 -49.83
C ARG A 616 -8.48 92.16 -49.89
N PRO A 617 -7.18 92.06 -49.62
CA PRO A 617 -6.22 93.09 -49.95
C PRO A 617 -5.93 93.03 -51.46
N PRO A 618 -5.59 94.25 -52.18
CA PRO A 618 -5.30 94.28 -53.60
C PRO A 618 -3.98 93.58 -53.92
N LEU A 619 -3.93 93.04 -55.13
CA LEU A 619 -2.75 92.47 -55.75
C LEU A 619 -1.83 93.63 -56.14
N GLU A 620 -0.57 93.70 -55.71
CA GLU A 620 0.54 94.42 -56.32
C GLU A 620 1.30 93.48 -57.25
N GLU A 621 1.35 93.88 -58.51
CA GLU A 621 2.18 93.42 -59.58
C GLU A 621 3.60 93.93 -59.33
N SER A 622 4.60 93.15 -59.40
CA SER A 622 5.97 93.58 -59.75
C SER A 622 6.72 92.38 -60.33
N ASP A 623 7.03 92.57 -61.51
CA ASP A 623 7.96 92.15 -62.53
C ASP A 623 9.27 91.53 -62.06
N GLU A 624 9.66 90.52 -62.84
CA GLU A 624 11.01 90.20 -63.39
C GLU A 624 12.22 90.22 -62.41
N GLU A 625 13.12 89.33 -62.41
CA GLU A 625 14.11 88.87 -63.40
C GLU A 625 14.88 87.66 -62.84
N GLU A 626 15.22 86.78 -63.76
CA GLU A 626 16.39 85.94 -63.95
C GLU A 626 17.51 85.93 -62.91
N GLU A 627 17.94 84.80 -62.49
CA GLU A 627 19.06 83.95 -62.88
C GLU A 627 18.99 82.56 -62.13
#